data_56656b92fa16ba937781622d4047d2eb
#
_entry.id   56656b92fa16ba937781622d4047d2eb
#
_cell.length_a   1.000
_cell.length_b   1.000
_cell.length_c   1.000
_cell.angle_alpha   90.00
_cell.angle_beta   90.00
_cell.angle_gamma   90.00
#
_symmetry.space_group_name_H-M   'P 1'
#
loop_
_entity.id
_entity.type
_entity.pdbx_description
1 polymer ?
#
loop_
_entity_poly.entity_id
_entity_poly.type
_entity_poly.pdbx_seq_one_letter_code
_entity_poly.pdbx_strand_id
1 'polypeptide(L)'
;MKKFITTITLLVLLVGSVFAENHNKKFERGAAICQQIAQDYNIEVEVKKVSALPRNAAACCKRKGEGKYVIKMNWNYFLGMTDNIVTPYLIHEMAHAVTDNFEHNKKWETAIFDLVDYFPYMNRYEANILNQEVAEAE
;
A
#
# COMPACT_ATOMS: atom_id res chain seq x y z
N MET A 1 9.30 12.70 41.21
CA MET A 1 8.03 11.97 40.94
C MET A 1 7.18 12.65 39.87
N LYS A 2 6.90 13.95 39.95
CA LYS A 2 6.07 14.64 38.93
C LYS A 2 6.64 14.57 37.52
N LYS A 3 7.97 14.66 37.35
CA LYS A 3 8.62 14.57 36.03
C LYS A 3 8.50 13.16 35.40
N PHE A 4 8.50 12.11 36.23
CA PHE A 4 8.39 10.74 35.77
C PHE A 4 6.99 10.42 35.24
N ILE A 5 5.96 10.90 35.97
CA ILE A 5 4.55 10.72 35.56
C ILE A 5 4.27 11.46 34.26
N THR A 6 4.82 12.67 34.10
CA THR A 6 4.68 13.46 32.87
C THR A 6 5.33 12.76 31.68
N THR A 7 6.48 12.13 31.90
CA THR A 7 7.20 11.39 30.82
C THR A 7 6.41 10.16 30.37
N ILE A 8 5.82 9.40 31.31
CA ILE A 8 5.00 8.24 31.00
C ILE A 8 3.73 8.64 30.24
N THR A 9 3.06 9.72 30.67
CA THR A 9 1.87 10.24 30.01
C THR A 9 2.18 10.68 28.58
N LEU A 10 3.31 11.36 28.38
CA LEU A 10 3.77 11.80 27.07
C LEU A 10 4.07 10.60 26.16
N LEU A 11 4.71 9.54 26.69
CA LEU A 11 5.00 8.32 25.94
C LEU A 11 3.72 7.62 25.48
N VAL A 12 2.72 7.51 26.36
CA VAL A 12 1.41 6.92 26.02
C VAL A 12 0.70 7.73 24.94
N LEU A 13 0.74 9.06 25.02
CA LEU A 13 0.16 9.94 24.00
C LEU A 13 0.89 9.79 22.66
N LEU A 14 2.22 9.68 22.65
CA LEU A 14 3.00 9.45 21.44
C LEU A 14 2.67 8.11 20.79
N VAL A 15 2.55 7.05 21.57
CA VAL A 15 2.16 5.71 21.08
C VAL A 15 0.75 5.74 20.51
N GLY A 16 -0.21 6.38 21.20
CA GLY A 16 -1.58 6.56 20.71
C GLY A 16 -1.63 7.34 19.40
N SER A 17 -0.88 8.44 19.28
CA SER A 17 -0.77 9.23 18.04
C SER A 17 -0.19 8.43 16.89
N VAL A 18 0.85 7.61 17.14
CA VAL A 18 1.48 6.75 16.12
C VAL A 18 0.47 5.73 15.59
N PHE A 19 -0.34 5.10 16.45
CA PHE A 19 -1.38 4.17 16.01
C PHE A 19 -2.50 4.87 15.23
N ALA A 20 -2.96 6.03 15.68
CA ALA A 20 -4.03 6.80 15.03
C ALA A 20 -3.63 7.27 13.61
N GLU A 21 -2.35 7.63 13.41
CA GLU A 21 -1.85 8.14 12.14
C GLU A 21 -1.28 7.05 11.21
N ASN A 22 -1.23 5.79 11.67
CA ASN A 22 -0.47 4.73 11.02
C ASN A 22 -0.92 4.47 9.57
N HIS A 23 -2.22 4.46 9.28
CA HIS A 23 -2.75 4.27 7.92
C HIS A 23 -2.27 5.38 6.97
N ASN A 24 -2.40 6.63 7.38
CA ASN A 24 -1.97 7.78 6.59
C ASN A 24 -0.46 7.78 6.35
N LYS A 25 0.34 7.53 7.38
CA LYS A 25 1.81 7.47 7.25
C LYS A 25 2.26 6.37 6.32
N LYS A 26 1.68 5.19 6.40
CA LYS A 26 1.99 4.09 5.49
C LYS A 26 1.56 4.40 4.06
N PHE A 27 0.40 5.02 3.89
CA PHE A 27 -0.04 5.45 2.56
C PHE A 27 0.95 6.47 1.96
N GLU A 28 1.33 7.50 2.69
CA GLU A 28 2.27 8.53 2.22
C GLU A 28 3.64 7.93 1.87
N ARG A 29 4.16 7.08 2.73
CA ARG A 29 5.43 6.37 2.50
C ARG A 29 5.32 5.46 1.28
N GLY A 30 4.25 4.68 1.19
CA GLY A 30 4.00 3.79 0.07
C GLY A 30 3.83 4.54 -1.24
N ALA A 31 3.10 5.65 -1.24
CA ALA A 31 2.92 6.49 -2.43
C ALA A 31 4.26 7.07 -2.90
N ALA A 32 5.13 7.51 -2.00
CA ALA A 32 6.47 7.99 -2.34
C ALA A 32 7.32 6.88 -2.98
N ILE A 33 7.24 5.66 -2.44
CA ILE A 33 7.92 4.50 -3.02
C ILE A 33 7.35 4.17 -4.39
N CYS A 34 6.04 4.26 -4.59
CA CYS A 34 5.42 4.07 -5.90
C CYS A 34 5.95 5.06 -6.93
N GLN A 35 6.22 6.31 -6.54
CA GLN A 35 6.86 7.29 -7.43
C GLN A 35 8.29 6.89 -7.80
N GLN A 36 9.05 6.34 -6.85
CA GLN A 36 10.39 5.83 -7.14
C GLN A 36 10.33 4.64 -8.11
N ILE A 37 9.43 3.71 -7.89
CA ILE A 37 9.19 2.57 -8.80
C ILE A 37 8.83 3.08 -10.19
N ALA A 38 7.92 4.06 -10.28
CA ALA A 38 7.50 4.64 -11.54
C ALA A 38 8.69 5.23 -12.32
N GLN A 39 9.60 5.91 -11.64
CA GLN A 39 10.83 6.43 -12.26
C GLN A 39 11.71 5.28 -12.76
N ASP A 40 11.92 4.25 -11.95
CA ASP A 40 12.78 3.11 -12.30
C ASP A 40 12.24 2.33 -13.50
N TYR A 41 10.92 2.24 -13.64
CA TYR A 41 10.24 1.55 -14.76
C TYR A 41 9.87 2.48 -15.90
N ASN A 42 10.19 3.76 -15.82
CA ASN A 42 9.90 4.77 -16.84
C ASN A 42 8.41 4.86 -17.20
N ILE A 43 7.57 4.92 -16.16
CA ILE A 43 6.11 5.10 -16.27
C ILE A 43 5.66 6.26 -15.39
N GLU A 44 4.44 6.74 -15.60
CA GLU A 44 3.79 7.70 -14.72
C GLU A 44 2.69 7.00 -13.93
N VAL A 45 2.68 7.20 -12.62
CA VAL A 45 1.67 6.65 -11.72
C VAL A 45 1.16 7.74 -10.78
N GLU A 46 -0.16 7.91 -10.74
CA GLU A 46 -0.83 8.71 -9.72
C GLU A 46 -1.42 7.76 -8.69
N VAL A 47 -1.08 7.95 -7.41
CA VAL A 47 -1.66 7.18 -6.30
C VAL A 47 -2.55 8.10 -5.49
N LYS A 48 -3.83 7.76 -5.35
CA LYS A 48 -4.78 8.59 -4.64
C LYS A 48 -5.78 7.83 -3.79
N LYS A 49 -6.27 8.50 -2.76
CA LYS A 49 -7.35 8.02 -1.91
C LYS A 49 -8.69 8.37 -2.55
N VAL A 50 -9.62 7.43 -2.53
CA VAL A 50 -11.01 7.64 -2.92
C VAL A 50 -11.93 7.14 -1.80
N SER A 51 -13.15 7.66 -1.74
CA SER A 51 -14.09 7.28 -0.69
C SER A 51 -14.76 5.93 -0.92
N ALA A 52 -14.85 5.50 -2.17
CA ALA A 52 -15.47 4.23 -2.55
C ALA A 52 -14.95 3.73 -3.90
N LEU A 53 -15.00 2.42 -4.08
CA LEU A 53 -14.75 1.74 -5.35
C LEU A 53 -15.88 0.75 -5.63
N PRO A 54 -16.14 0.40 -6.91
CA PRO A 54 -17.14 -0.59 -7.25
C PRO A 54 -16.91 -1.92 -6.50
N ARG A 55 -18.00 -2.57 -6.08
CA ARG A 55 -17.99 -3.85 -5.34
C ARG A 55 -17.19 -3.79 -4.04
N ASN A 56 -17.05 -2.59 -3.47
CA ASN A 56 -16.25 -2.35 -2.27
C ASN A 56 -14.82 -2.89 -2.41
N ALA A 57 -14.24 -2.80 -3.60
CA ALA A 57 -12.85 -3.18 -3.83
C ALA A 57 -11.92 -2.33 -2.95
N ALA A 58 -10.85 -2.94 -2.44
CA ALA A 58 -9.86 -2.24 -1.60
C ALA A 58 -9.05 -1.24 -2.41
N ALA A 59 -8.70 -1.60 -3.64
CA ALA A 59 -7.87 -0.79 -4.53
C ALA A 59 -8.13 -1.17 -5.98
N CYS A 60 -7.71 -0.32 -6.91
CA CYS A 60 -7.67 -0.65 -8.32
C CYS A 60 -6.55 0.12 -9.02
N CYS A 61 -6.10 -0.43 -10.15
CA CYS A 61 -5.18 0.23 -11.07
C CYS A 61 -5.85 0.36 -12.43
N LYS A 62 -5.79 1.56 -13.03
CA LYS A 62 -6.32 1.81 -14.36
C LYS A 62 -5.28 2.46 -15.24
N ARG A 63 -5.23 2.04 -16.49
CA ARG A 63 -4.44 2.69 -17.52
C ARG A 63 -5.14 3.97 -17.98
N LYS A 64 -4.42 5.09 -17.98
CA LYS A 64 -4.92 6.40 -18.43
C LYS A 64 -4.41 6.79 -19.83
N GLY A 65 -3.36 6.16 -20.27
CA GLY A 65 -2.70 6.40 -21.53
C GLY A 65 -1.46 5.53 -21.62
N GLU A 66 -0.68 5.67 -22.67
CA GLU A 66 0.55 4.91 -22.82
C GLU A 66 1.54 5.26 -21.69
N GLY A 67 1.91 4.27 -20.89
CA GLY A 67 2.82 4.44 -19.76
C GLY A 67 2.25 5.29 -18.63
N LYS A 68 0.93 5.49 -18.57
CA LYS A 68 0.27 6.33 -17.55
C LYS A 68 -0.81 5.55 -16.84
N TYR A 69 -0.74 5.54 -15.50
CA TYR A 69 -1.63 4.75 -14.65
C TYR A 69 -2.13 5.57 -13.47
N VAL A 70 -3.31 5.21 -12.97
CA VAL A 70 -3.83 5.71 -11.70
C VAL A 70 -4.14 4.52 -10.80
N ILE A 71 -3.64 4.61 -9.56
CA ILE A 71 -3.97 3.67 -8.48
C ILE A 71 -4.90 4.38 -7.52
N LYS A 72 -6.08 3.81 -7.31
CA LYS A 72 -7.08 4.32 -6.36
C LYS A 72 -7.16 3.38 -5.17
N MET A 73 -6.99 3.95 -3.98
CA MET A 73 -7.12 3.23 -2.72
C MET A 73 -8.44 3.60 -2.09
N ASN A 74 -9.30 2.62 -1.84
CA ASN A 74 -10.59 2.81 -1.16
C ASN A 74 -10.33 3.10 0.32
N TRP A 75 -10.27 4.39 0.66
CA TRP A 75 -9.82 4.80 1.99
C TRP A 75 -10.78 4.38 3.10
N ASN A 76 -12.08 4.37 2.83
CA ASN A 76 -13.06 3.87 3.80
C ASN A 76 -12.86 2.38 4.11
N TYR A 77 -12.43 1.59 3.13
CA TYR A 77 -12.06 0.19 3.33
C TYR A 77 -10.91 0.06 4.34
N PHE A 78 -9.83 0.82 4.15
CA PHE A 78 -8.66 0.76 5.03
C PHE A 78 -8.92 1.32 6.42
N LEU A 79 -9.70 2.41 6.52
CA LEU A 79 -10.09 2.98 7.83
C LEU A 79 -10.96 2.01 8.64
N GLY A 80 -11.70 1.13 8.00
CA GLY A 80 -12.50 0.10 8.66
C GLY A 80 -11.68 -1.08 9.20
N MET A 81 -10.39 -1.16 8.84
CA MET A 81 -9.50 -2.23 9.26
C MET A 81 -8.75 -1.85 10.53
N THR A 82 -8.63 -2.80 11.48
CA THR A 82 -7.80 -2.62 12.68
C THR A 82 -6.32 -2.76 12.35
N ASP A 83 -5.99 -3.58 11.35
CA ASP A 83 -4.62 -3.82 10.91
C ASP A 83 -4.26 -2.92 9.73
N ASN A 84 -3.03 -2.47 9.71
CA ASN A 84 -2.55 -1.60 8.65
C ASN A 84 -2.00 -2.43 7.49
N ILE A 85 -2.83 -2.62 6.47
CA ILE A 85 -2.56 -3.49 5.32
C ILE A 85 -2.45 -2.73 3.99
N VAL A 86 -2.20 -1.44 4.04
CA VAL A 86 -2.13 -0.58 2.85
C VAL A 86 -1.04 -1.05 1.88
N THR A 87 0.13 -1.43 2.40
CA THR A 87 1.31 -1.77 1.58
C THR A 87 1.10 -2.94 0.61
N PRO A 88 0.54 -4.09 1.04
CA PRO A 88 0.29 -5.20 0.10
C PRO A 88 -0.57 -4.80 -1.09
N TYR A 89 -1.59 -3.97 -0.86
CA TYR A 89 -2.48 -3.51 -1.94
C TYR A 89 -1.77 -2.54 -2.89
N LEU A 90 -0.87 -1.69 -2.39
CA LEU A 90 -0.05 -0.85 -3.25
C LEU A 90 0.88 -1.67 -4.14
N ILE A 91 1.52 -2.69 -3.61
CA ILE A 91 2.38 -3.61 -4.37
C ILE A 91 1.56 -4.33 -5.45
N HIS A 92 0.39 -4.85 -5.08
CA HIS A 92 -0.55 -5.52 -6.00
C HIS A 92 -0.86 -4.62 -7.21
N GLU A 93 -1.27 -3.39 -6.95
CA GLU A 93 -1.66 -2.45 -8.00
C GLU A 93 -0.45 -1.94 -8.81
N MET A 94 0.68 -1.70 -8.16
CA MET A 94 1.91 -1.34 -8.86
C MET A 94 2.39 -2.46 -9.80
N ALA A 95 2.19 -3.72 -9.43
CA ALA A 95 2.54 -4.85 -10.30
C ALA A 95 1.72 -4.82 -11.60
N HIS A 96 0.46 -4.41 -11.55
CA HIS A 96 -0.33 -4.18 -12.76
C HIS A 96 0.24 -3.03 -13.62
N ALA A 97 0.63 -1.93 -12.99
CA ALA A 97 1.17 -0.77 -13.69
C ALA A 97 2.50 -1.07 -14.39
N VAL A 98 3.46 -1.67 -13.68
CA VAL A 98 4.80 -1.93 -14.24
C VAL A 98 4.81 -2.99 -15.33
N THR A 99 3.81 -3.88 -15.35
CA THR A 99 3.67 -4.92 -16.38
C THR A 99 2.73 -4.52 -17.50
N ASP A 100 1.99 -3.43 -17.36
CA ASP A 100 0.86 -3.06 -18.25
C ASP A 100 -0.08 -4.26 -18.48
N ASN A 101 -0.34 -5.00 -17.42
CA ASN A 101 -1.09 -6.26 -17.45
C ASN A 101 -2.06 -6.31 -16.28
N PHE A 102 -3.35 -6.42 -16.59
CA PHE A 102 -4.42 -6.36 -15.59
C PHE A 102 -4.96 -7.74 -15.22
N GLU A 103 -4.31 -8.80 -15.68
CA GLU A 103 -4.58 -10.18 -15.27
C GLU A 103 -3.61 -10.59 -14.16
N HIS A 104 -4.07 -11.47 -13.27
CA HIS A 104 -3.24 -12.04 -12.20
C HIS A 104 -2.52 -13.30 -12.72
N ASN A 105 -1.63 -13.11 -13.68
CA ASN A 105 -0.86 -14.18 -14.31
C ASN A 105 0.59 -14.22 -13.82
N LYS A 106 1.42 -15.06 -14.43
CA LYS A 106 2.82 -15.22 -14.05
C LYS A 106 3.64 -13.95 -14.17
N LYS A 107 3.34 -13.11 -15.16
CA LYS A 107 4.01 -11.82 -15.35
C LYS A 107 3.73 -10.87 -14.18
N TRP A 108 2.49 -10.78 -13.75
CA TRP A 108 2.07 -10.00 -12.58
C TRP A 108 2.71 -10.55 -11.29
N GLU A 109 2.68 -11.86 -11.08
CA GLU A 109 3.29 -12.52 -9.93
C GLU A 109 4.79 -12.25 -9.84
N THR A 110 5.52 -12.36 -10.95
CA THR A 110 6.95 -12.04 -11.01
C THR A 110 7.21 -10.60 -10.63
N ALA A 111 6.39 -9.67 -11.13
CA ALA A 111 6.49 -8.26 -10.77
C ALA A 111 6.30 -8.02 -9.26
N ILE A 112 5.36 -8.71 -8.63
CA ILE A 112 5.17 -8.62 -7.17
C ILE A 112 6.46 -8.95 -6.43
N PHE A 113 7.13 -10.05 -6.77
CA PHE A 113 8.38 -10.43 -6.13
C PHE A 113 9.49 -9.41 -6.34
N ASP A 114 9.57 -8.80 -7.53
CA ASP A 114 10.54 -7.74 -7.81
C ASP A 114 10.23 -6.46 -7.02
N LEU A 115 8.97 -6.13 -6.84
CA LEU A 115 8.55 -4.90 -6.15
C LEU A 115 8.61 -4.98 -4.63
N VAL A 116 8.52 -6.16 -4.04
CA VAL A 116 8.57 -6.34 -2.58
C VAL A 116 9.81 -5.72 -1.97
N ASP A 117 10.93 -5.77 -2.64
CA ASP A 117 12.21 -5.22 -2.15
C ASP A 117 12.20 -3.70 -1.99
N TYR A 118 11.29 -2.99 -2.65
CA TYR A 118 11.12 -1.54 -2.46
C TYR A 118 10.46 -1.20 -1.11
N PHE A 119 9.86 -2.20 -0.42
CA PHE A 119 9.07 -2.00 0.78
C PHE A 119 9.65 -2.77 1.99
N PRO A 120 10.89 -2.44 2.43
CA PRO A 120 11.57 -3.20 3.48
C PRO A 120 10.90 -3.10 4.85
N TYR A 121 10.02 -2.11 5.05
CA TYR A 121 9.27 -1.92 6.30
C TYR A 121 8.00 -2.79 6.37
N MET A 122 7.68 -3.54 5.32
CA MET A 122 6.51 -4.42 5.31
C MET A 122 6.67 -5.50 6.38
N ASN A 123 5.68 -5.63 7.27
CA ASN A 123 5.72 -6.60 8.34
C ASN A 123 5.29 -8.01 7.85
N ARG A 124 5.47 -8.99 8.71
CA ARG A 124 5.14 -10.38 8.38
C ARG A 124 3.66 -10.58 8.04
N TYR A 125 2.77 -9.88 8.73
CA TYR A 125 1.33 -9.97 8.49
C TYR A 125 0.99 -9.44 7.09
N GLU A 126 1.53 -8.29 6.71
CA GLU A 126 1.36 -7.72 5.37
C GLU A 126 1.94 -8.64 4.28
N ALA A 127 3.10 -9.21 4.52
CA ALA A 127 3.71 -10.17 3.61
C ALA A 127 2.84 -11.42 3.41
N ASN A 128 2.20 -11.91 4.47
CA ASN A 128 1.28 -13.04 4.38
C ASN A 128 0.04 -12.72 3.54
N ILE A 129 -0.51 -11.51 3.64
CA ILE A 129 -1.63 -11.07 2.80
C ILE A 129 -1.21 -11.10 1.33
N LEU A 130 -0.06 -10.56 1.01
CA LEU A 130 0.44 -10.53 -0.37
C LEU A 130 0.67 -11.95 -0.94
N ASN A 131 1.26 -12.84 -0.14
CA ASN A 131 1.46 -14.23 -0.52
C ASN A 131 0.13 -14.95 -0.77
N GLN A 132 -0.89 -14.64 0.01
CA GLN A 132 -2.23 -15.18 -0.14
C GLN A 132 -2.88 -14.72 -1.46
N GLU A 133 -2.74 -13.45 -1.82
CA GLU A 133 -3.21 -12.92 -3.11
C GLU A 133 -2.54 -13.62 -4.28
N VAL A 134 -1.24 -13.85 -4.22
CA VAL A 134 -0.49 -14.59 -5.26
C VAL A 134 -0.99 -16.03 -5.36
N ALA A 135 -1.19 -16.71 -4.25
CA ALA A 135 -1.68 -18.10 -4.21
C ALA A 135 -3.10 -18.23 -4.80
N GLU A 136 -3.98 -17.26 -4.52
CA GLU A 136 -5.35 -17.25 -5.04
C GLU A 136 -5.41 -16.99 -6.56
N ALA A 137 -4.38 -16.37 -7.13
CA ALA A 137 -4.26 -16.11 -8.56
C ALA A 137 -3.87 -17.35 -9.38
N GLU A 138 -3.24 -18.34 -8.74
CA GLU A 138 -2.85 -19.62 -9.36
C GLU A 138 -4.06 -20.57 -9.49
#